data_e3942181c2aedffe8bd4c8c18c84e4e8
#
_entry.id   e3942181c2aedffe8bd4c8c18c84e4e8
#
_cell.length_a   1.000
_cell.length_b   1.000
_cell.length_c   1.000
_cell.angle_alpha   90.00
_cell.angle_beta   90.00
_cell.angle_gamma   90.00
#
_symmetry.space_group_name_H-M   'P 1'
#
loop_
_entity.id
_entity.type
_entity.pdbx_description
1 polymer ?
#
loop_
_entity_poly.entity_id
_entity_poly.type
_entity_poly.pdbx_seq_one_letter_code
_entity_poly.pdbx_strand_id
1 'polypeptide(L)'
;MPDIQPLLELADSDRDITLLKNACVKLDTMIKSCREELDQRLQEKDTKMEELQQIEEARKEIQLKFDLQDQLIGKLETQVPNIRNQKELSLIHI
;
A
#
# COMPACT_ATOMS: atom_id res chain seq x y z
N MET A 1 -27.59 -3.90 -69.41
CA MET A 1 -26.77 -4.60 -68.39
C MET A 1 -27.42 -4.39 -67.03
N PRO A 2 -27.47 -5.42 -66.20
CA PRO A 2 -27.95 -5.24 -64.86
C PRO A 2 -27.01 -4.28 -64.09
N ASP A 3 -27.60 -3.41 -63.32
CA ASP A 3 -26.87 -2.52 -62.45
C ASP A 3 -26.32 -3.28 -61.23
N ILE A 4 -25.01 -3.34 -61.08
CA ILE A 4 -24.33 -3.99 -59.96
C ILE A 4 -24.04 -3.05 -58.76
N GLN A 5 -24.40 -1.80 -58.90
CA GLN A 5 -24.13 -0.78 -57.90
C GLN A 5 -24.73 -1.17 -56.50
N PRO A 6 -25.97 -1.64 -56.40
CA PRO A 6 -26.52 -2.08 -55.12
C PRO A 6 -25.74 -3.24 -54.47
N LEU A 7 -25.18 -4.17 -55.26
CA LEU A 7 -24.35 -5.23 -54.76
C LEU A 7 -23.01 -4.75 -54.23
N LEU A 8 -22.41 -3.75 -54.87
CA LEU A 8 -21.16 -3.14 -54.39
C LEU A 8 -21.39 -2.37 -53.10
N GLU A 9 -22.49 -1.64 -52.99
CA GLU A 9 -22.86 -0.92 -51.77
C GLU A 9 -23.12 -1.89 -50.62
N LEU A 10 -23.76 -3.03 -50.86
CA LEU A 10 -24.00 -4.06 -49.88
C LEU A 10 -22.67 -4.67 -49.39
N ALA A 11 -21.74 -4.96 -50.32
CA ALA A 11 -20.43 -5.50 -50.00
C ALA A 11 -19.61 -4.52 -49.16
N ASP A 12 -19.66 -3.23 -49.47
CA ASP A 12 -19.00 -2.18 -48.70
C ASP A 12 -19.60 -2.04 -47.30
N SER A 13 -20.94 -2.09 -47.19
CA SER A 13 -21.63 -2.10 -45.88
C SER A 13 -21.26 -3.31 -45.04
N ASP A 14 -21.20 -4.51 -45.61
CA ASP A 14 -20.77 -5.72 -44.92
C ASP A 14 -19.34 -5.61 -44.43
N ARG A 15 -18.45 -5.04 -45.22
CA ARG A 15 -17.06 -4.77 -44.82
C ARG A 15 -17.00 -3.82 -43.65
N ASP A 16 -17.75 -2.73 -43.68
CA ASP A 16 -17.81 -1.74 -42.61
C ASP A 16 -18.34 -2.36 -41.31
N ILE A 17 -19.39 -3.16 -41.40
CA ILE A 17 -19.93 -3.89 -40.26
C ILE A 17 -18.91 -4.83 -39.65
N THR A 18 -18.17 -5.58 -40.48
CA THR A 18 -17.13 -6.49 -40.03
C THR A 18 -16.00 -5.75 -39.33
N LEU A 19 -15.55 -4.62 -39.89
CA LEU A 19 -14.52 -3.77 -39.27
C LEU A 19 -14.99 -3.22 -37.94
N LEU A 20 -16.21 -2.77 -37.83
CA LEU A 20 -16.80 -2.25 -36.58
C LEU A 20 -16.92 -3.36 -35.53
N LYS A 21 -17.39 -4.54 -35.92
CA LYS A 21 -17.45 -5.70 -35.01
C LYS A 21 -16.07 -6.09 -34.49
N ASN A 22 -15.07 -6.11 -35.35
CA ASN A 22 -13.71 -6.42 -34.98
C ASN A 22 -13.13 -5.37 -34.03
N ALA A 23 -13.42 -4.08 -34.31
CA ALA A 23 -13.03 -2.99 -33.42
C ALA A 23 -13.69 -3.12 -32.04
N CYS A 24 -14.99 -3.46 -32.00
CA CYS A 24 -15.71 -3.68 -30.73
C CYS A 24 -15.12 -4.84 -29.93
N VAL A 25 -14.81 -5.95 -30.58
CA VAL A 25 -14.17 -7.11 -29.90
C VAL A 25 -12.80 -6.71 -29.35
N LYS A 26 -12.03 -5.98 -30.10
CA LYS A 26 -10.72 -5.48 -29.67
C LYS A 26 -10.83 -4.57 -28.45
N LEU A 27 -11.77 -3.63 -28.49
CA LEU A 27 -12.03 -2.73 -27.36
C LEU A 27 -12.52 -3.46 -26.13
N ASP A 28 -13.41 -4.43 -26.28
CA ASP A 28 -13.87 -5.28 -25.16
C ASP A 28 -12.70 -6.05 -24.51
N THR A 29 -11.82 -6.59 -25.31
CA THR A 29 -10.61 -7.27 -24.81
C THR A 29 -9.70 -6.30 -24.06
N MET A 30 -9.50 -5.11 -24.58
CA MET A 30 -8.71 -4.07 -23.91
C MET A 30 -9.33 -3.64 -22.59
N ILE A 31 -10.65 -3.43 -22.56
CA ILE A 31 -11.38 -3.08 -21.32
C ILE A 31 -11.24 -4.18 -20.28
N LYS A 32 -11.42 -5.43 -20.70
CA LYS A 32 -11.27 -6.58 -19.80
C LYS A 32 -9.87 -6.66 -19.21
N SER A 33 -8.85 -6.48 -20.04
CA SER A 33 -7.46 -6.48 -19.61
C SER A 33 -7.16 -5.34 -18.62
N CYS A 34 -7.68 -4.14 -18.89
CA CYS A 34 -7.54 -3.00 -17.99
C CYS A 34 -8.24 -3.25 -16.64
N ARG A 35 -9.41 -3.87 -16.64
CA ARG A 35 -10.14 -4.20 -15.41
C ARG A 35 -9.37 -5.23 -14.57
N GLU A 36 -8.82 -6.25 -15.20
CA GLU A 36 -8.00 -7.25 -14.53
C GLU A 36 -6.75 -6.64 -13.90
N GLU A 37 -6.09 -5.76 -14.63
CA GLU A 37 -4.93 -5.02 -14.11
C GLU A 37 -5.31 -4.11 -12.95
N LEU A 38 -6.44 -3.42 -13.05
CA LEU A 38 -6.93 -2.56 -11.96
C LEU A 38 -7.25 -3.37 -10.71
N ASP A 39 -7.90 -4.52 -10.86
CA ASP A 39 -8.22 -5.41 -9.74
C ASP A 39 -6.95 -5.91 -9.04
N GLN A 40 -5.92 -6.29 -9.80
CA GLN A 40 -4.62 -6.68 -9.25
C GLN A 40 -3.98 -5.54 -8.46
N ARG A 41 -3.99 -4.33 -8.99
CA ARG A 41 -3.42 -3.16 -8.32
C ARG A 41 -4.17 -2.79 -7.05
N LEU A 42 -5.50 -2.94 -7.06
CA LEU A 42 -6.31 -2.73 -5.87
C LEU A 42 -6.00 -3.74 -4.77
N GLN A 43 -5.82 -5.01 -5.13
CA GLN A 43 -5.42 -6.05 -4.18
C GLN A 43 -4.03 -5.80 -3.61
N GLU A 44 -3.07 -5.42 -4.44
CA GLU A 44 -1.72 -5.05 -4.00
C GLU A 44 -1.74 -3.85 -3.06
N LYS A 45 -2.57 -2.85 -3.36
CA LYS A 45 -2.77 -1.69 -2.51
C LYS A 45 -3.30 -2.10 -1.13
N ASP A 46 -4.34 -2.94 -1.10
CA ASP A 46 -4.94 -3.39 0.16
C ASP A 46 -3.93 -4.18 1.01
N THR A 47 -3.16 -5.06 0.38
CA THR A 47 -2.09 -5.81 1.05
C THR A 47 -1.03 -4.87 1.64
N LYS A 48 -0.61 -3.88 0.88
CA LYS A 48 0.38 -2.90 1.35
C LYS A 48 -0.16 -2.02 2.47
N MET A 49 -1.44 -1.70 2.45
CA MET A 49 -2.09 -0.95 3.53
C MET A 49 -2.12 -1.76 4.83
N GLU A 50 -2.39 -3.06 4.76
CA GLU A 50 -2.34 -3.96 5.92
C GLU A 50 -0.91 -4.06 6.47
N GLU A 51 0.07 -4.25 5.60
CA GLU A 51 1.50 -4.27 5.99
C GLU A 51 1.91 -2.97 6.65
N LEU A 52 1.50 -1.83 6.10
CA LEU A 52 1.78 -0.51 6.67
C LEU A 52 1.16 -0.36 8.05
N GLN A 53 -0.07 -0.81 8.22
CA GLN A 53 -0.75 -0.79 9.52
C GLN A 53 0.00 -1.62 10.57
N GLN A 54 0.45 -2.82 10.20
CA GLN A 54 1.25 -3.67 11.08
C GLN A 54 2.57 -3.02 11.46
N ILE A 55 3.25 -2.39 10.51
CA ILE A 55 4.49 -1.66 10.76
C ILE A 55 4.25 -0.48 11.72
N GLU A 56 3.18 0.27 11.53
CA GLU A 56 2.83 1.38 12.42
C GLU A 56 2.52 0.91 13.84
N GLU A 57 1.81 -0.18 13.99
CA GLU A 57 1.54 -0.79 15.29
C GLU A 57 2.83 -1.26 15.98
N ALA A 58 3.69 -1.93 15.23
CA ALA A 58 5.01 -2.36 15.74
C ALA A 58 5.87 -1.15 16.14
N ARG A 59 5.86 -0.09 15.35
CA ARG A 59 6.58 1.15 15.66
C ARG A 59 6.08 1.78 16.95
N LYS A 60 4.77 1.83 17.16
CA LYS A 60 4.16 2.35 18.39
C LYS A 60 4.55 1.53 19.62
N GLU A 61 4.58 0.20 19.50
CA GLU A 61 5.02 -0.67 20.58
C GLU A 61 6.49 -0.44 20.94
N ILE A 62 7.35 -0.34 19.95
CA ILE A 62 8.78 -0.08 20.14
C ILE A 62 8.97 1.31 20.76
N GLN A 63 8.24 2.32 20.29
CA GLN A 63 8.31 3.66 20.86
C GLN A 63 7.88 3.68 22.33
N LEU A 64 6.82 2.96 22.66
CA LEU A 64 6.37 2.85 24.05
C LEU A 64 7.42 2.17 24.94
N LYS A 65 8.03 1.10 24.49
CA LYS A 65 9.11 0.42 25.20
C LYS A 65 10.33 1.33 25.37
N PHE A 66 10.68 2.06 24.34
CA PHE A 66 11.76 3.05 24.37
C PHE A 66 11.49 4.13 25.42
N ASP A 67 10.27 4.69 25.43
CA ASP A 67 9.88 5.75 26.37
C ASP A 67 9.91 5.23 27.82
N LEU A 68 9.47 3.99 28.05
CA LEU A 68 9.52 3.38 29.37
C LEU A 68 10.97 3.16 29.85
N GLN A 69 11.84 2.71 28.95
CA GLN A 69 13.27 2.54 29.26
C GLN A 69 13.95 3.88 29.53
N ASP A 70 13.61 4.90 28.75
CA ASP A 70 14.12 6.25 28.93
C ASP A 70 13.72 6.84 30.29
N GLN A 71 12.45 6.66 30.68
CA GLN A 71 11.98 7.03 32.01
C GLN A 71 12.71 6.27 33.13
N LEU A 72 12.96 4.98 32.96
CA LEU A 72 13.68 4.17 33.93
C LEU A 72 15.13 4.65 34.08
N ILE A 73 15.80 4.92 32.96
CA ILE A 73 17.16 5.48 32.95
C ILE A 73 17.19 6.82 33.67
N GLY A 74 16.22 7.71 33.39
CA GLY A 74 16.10 8.98 34.07
C GLY A 74 15.94 8.86 35.58
N LYS A 75 15.13 7.92 36.04
CA LYS A 75 14.98 7.62 37.47
C LYS A 75 16.28 7.09 38.08
N LEU A 76 16.96 6.17 37.43
CA LEU A 76 18.23 5.64 37.89
C LEU A 76 19.30 6.72 37.95
N GLU A 77 19.37 7.61 36.98
CA GLU A 77 20.31 8.74 36.97
C GLU A 77 20.09 9.69 38.16
N THR A 78 18.84 9.88 38.57
CA THR A 78 18.55 10.71 39.75
C THR A 78 18.78 9.95 41.08
N GLN A 79 18.61 8.65 41.11
CA GLN A 79 18.80 7.81 42.31
C GLN A 79 20.26 7.52 42.63
N VAL A 80 21.10 7.32 41.60
CA VAL A 80 22.53 6.98 41.80
C VAL A 80 23.28 8.04 42.62
N PRO A 81 23.17 9.34 42.37
CA PRO A 81 23.79 10.35 43.19
C PRO A 81 23.28 10.34 44.63
N ASN A 82 22.00 10.10 44.86
CA ASN A 82 21.42 10.02 46.21
C ASN A 82 21.98 8.81 47.01
N ILE A 83 22.08 7.66 46.35
CA ILE A 83 22.66 6.47 46.98
C ILE A 83 24.13 6.70 47.31
N ARG A 84 24.89 7.31 46.45
CA ARG A 84 26.30 7.66 46.68
C ARG A 84 26.44 8.63 47.84
N ASN A 85 25.59 9.67 47.91
CA ASN A 85 25.58 10.64 49.01
C ASN A 85 25.25 9.97 50.33
N GLN A 86 24.27 9.09 50.41
CA GLN A 86 23.91 8.33 51.59
C GLN A 86 25.09 7.44 52.06
N LYS A 87 25.77 6.80 51.13
CA LYS A 87 26.94 5.97 51.42
C LYS A 87 28.11 6.79 51.99
N GLU A 88 28.38 7.97 51.43
CA GLU A 88 29.38 8.90 51.88
C GLU A 88 29.06 9.43 53.29
N LEU A 89 27.79 9.82 53.53
CA LEU A 89 27.34 10.23 54.85
C LEU A 89 27.46 9.10 55.90
N SER A 90 27.15 7.89 55.51
CA SER A 90 27.31 6.70 56.34
C SER A 90 28.77 6.45 56.75
N LEU A 91 29.70 6.70 55.84
CA LEU A 91 31.14 6.60 56.10
C LEU A 91 31.67 7.73 57.00
N ILE A 92 31.06 8.88 56.96
CA ILE A 92 31.42 10.02 57.81
C ILE A 92 31.01 9.77 59.27
N HIS A 93 29.88 9.05 59.47
CA HIS A 93 29.37 8.76 60.81
C HIS A 93 30.11 7.61 61.56
N ILE A 94 30.95 6.92 60.84
CA ILE A 94 31.81 5.88 61.44
C ILE A 94 33.10 6.52 61.94
#